data_da95a11cb8e9c8064ccee8beb0a6fc3f
#
_entry.id   da95a11cb8e9c8064ccee8beb0a6fc3f
#
_cell.length_a   1.000
_cell.length_b   1.000
_cell.length_c   1.000
_cell.angle_alpha   90.00
_cell.angle_beta   90.00
_cell.angle_gamma   90.00
#
_symmetry.space_group_name_H-M   'P 1'
#
loop_
_entity.id
_entity.type
_entity.pdbx_description
1 polymer ?
#
loop_
_entity_poly.entity_id
_entity_poly.type
_entity_poly.pdbx_seq_one_letter_code
_entity_poly.pdbx_strand_id
1 'polypeptide(L)'
;MGANRFGKSGWGRRAFLRKLAALAAGTAVARPAPAAGDAYPQTIAALAYAFQRETDATRRYVEFAGIAKQEGYQGIAYMFKSFAASEGVHARNFKELITRLGGQAIPAPTAIKPGTTKQNLIAAVDDEIDSIDSLYPRTLERMKPEDNAEASRFVNFAWESERQHRDLIQKIRRYSPLMFEKVAKAIDEKTGLYFVCQNCGSTLNKVPSPKCPICASAPERYQQVPVPG
;
A
#
# COMPACT_ATOMS: atom_id res chain seq x y z
N MET A 1 22.81 -28.47 97.64
CA MET A 1 21.40 -28.42 98.12
C MET A 1 20.51 -27.98 96.98
N GLY A 2 19.89 -28.84 96.36
CA GLY A 2 18.58 -29.38 96.52
C GLY A 2 17.71 -28.75 95.37
N ALA A 3 17.47 -29.47 94.35
CA ALA A 3 16.24 -30.13 93.90
C ALA A 3 15.14 -29.14 93.44
N ASN A 4 14.60 -29.17 92.26
CA ASN A 4 13.57 -30.15 91.92
C ASN A 4 13.11 -29.96 90.45
N ARG A 5 12.87 -31.07 89.82
CA ARG A 5 12.18 -31.24 88.50
C ARG A 5 10.71 -30.82 88.64
N PHE A 6 10.18 -30.39 87.55
CA PHE A 6 8.86 -30.89 87.09
C PHE A 6 8.69 -30.56 85.56
N GLY A 7 8.57 -31.59 84.78
CA GLY A 7 8.24 -31.53 83.41
C GLY A 7 6.73 -31.23 83.22
N LYS A 8 6.39 -30.50 82.16
CA LYS A 8 5.02 -30.47 81.61
C LYS A 8 5.13 -30.63 80.10
N SER A 9 4.65 -31.75 79.65
CA SER A 9 4.27 -32.06 78.27
C SER A 9 3.25 -31.08 77.73
N GLY A 10 3.61 -30.28 76.74
CA GLY A 10 2.71 -29.47 75.99
C GLY A 10 2.47 -30.13 74.65
N TRP A 11 1.36 -30.77 74.48
CA TRP A 11 0.86 -31.28 73.17
C TRP A 11 0.58 -30.12 72.22
N GLY A 12 1.14 -30.25 71.04
CA GLY A 12 1.20 -29.26 70.02
C GLY A 12 -0.12 -28.93 69.35
N ARG A 13 -0.41 -27.68 69.35
CA ARG A 13 -1.46 -27.05 68.50
C ARG A 13 -0.98 -26.79 67.03
N ARG A 14 -0.09 -27.63 66.52
CA ARG A 14 0.49 -27.45 65.17
C ARG A 14 0.04 -28.47 64.13
N ALA A 15 -0.97 -29.26 64.41
CA ALA A 15 -1.40 -30.34 63.51
C ALA A 15 -2.76 -30.11 62.82
N PHE A 16 -3.37 -28.91 62.92
CA PHE A 16 -4.72 -28.67 62.35
C PHE A 16 -4.81 -27.62 61.27
N LEU A 17 -3.71 -27.07 60.76
CA LEU A 17 -3.73 -26.07 59.67
C LEU A 17 -3.06 -26.57 58.38
N ARG A 18 -3.04 -27.86 58.13
CA ARG A 18 -2.44 -28.42 56.90
C ARG A 18 -3.39 -29.10 55.96
N LYS A 19 -4.67 -28.74 55.90
CA LYS A 19 -5.60 -29.29 54.91
C LYS A 19 -6.66 -28.31 54.45
N LEU A 20 -6.28 -27.17 53.87
CA LEU A 20 -7.17 -26.32 53.06
C LEU A 20 -6.34 -25.44 52.09
N ALA A 21 -5.32 -26.01 51.47
CA ALA A 21 -4.68 -25.47 50.29
C ALA A 21 -4.94 -26.42 49.13
N ALA A 22 -6.23 -26.62 48.81
CA ALA A 22 -6.63 -27.43 47.67
C ALA A 22 -7.34 -26.58 46.66
N LEU A 23 -6.74 -26.51 45.50
CA LEU A 23 -7.31 -26.28 44.19
C LEU A 23 -8.23 -25.03 44.00
N ALA A 24 -7.62 -23.89 43.81
CA ALA A 24 -8.09 -22.99 42.77
C ALA A 24 -7.14 -23.15 41.57
N ALA A 25 -7.21 -24.29 40.90
CA ALA A 25 -6.76 -24.41 39.54
C ALA A 25 -7.81 -23.65 38.71
N GLY A 26 -7.67 -22.35 38.65
CA GLY A 26 -8.39 -21.53 37.70
C GLY A 26 -8.01 -22.05 36.32
N THR A 27 -8.95 -22.72 35.65
CA THR A 27 -8.87 -22.95 34.23
C THR A 27 -8.76 -21.57 33.57
N ALA A 28 -7.53 -21.16 33.24
CA ALA A 28 -7.33 -20.05 32.34
C ALA A 28 -7.98 -20.46 31.03
N VAL A 29 -9.21 -20.03 30.80
CA VAL A 29 -9.84 -20.11 29.49
C VAL A 29 -8.96 -19.29 28.60
N ALA A 30 -8.13 -19.95 27.80
CA ALA A 30 -7.34 -19.29 26.78
C ALA A 30 -8.34 -18.53 25.89
N ARG A 31 -8.27 -17.18 25.91
CA ARG A 31 -9.05 -16.38 24.96
C ARG A 31 -8.62 -16.85 23.58
N PRO A 32 -9.55 -17.17 22.69
CA PRO A 32 -9.20 -17.49 21.31
C PRO A 32 -8.35 -16.33 20.76
N ALA A 33 -7.29 -16.65 20.05
CA ALA A 33 -6.53 -15.63 19.32
C ALA A 33 -7.51 -14.88 18.42
N PRO A 34 -7.47 -13.54 18.36
CA PRO A 34 -8.31 -12.78 17.47
C PRO A 34 -8.14 -13.29 16.04
N ALA A 35 -9.25 -13.42 15.29
CA ALA A 35 -9.15 -13.68 13.86
C ALA A 35 -8.26 -12.62 13.20
N ALA A 36 -7.54 -12.95 12.12
CA ALA A 36 -6.60 -12.02 11.51
C ALA A 36 -7.23 -10.66 11.19
N GLY A 37 -8.51 -10.64 10.75
CA GLY A 37 -9.28 -9.41 10.52
C GLY A 37 -9.51 -8.55 11.77
N ASP A 38 -9.57 -9.17 12.95
CA ASP A 38 -9.73 -8.46 14.23
C ASP A 38 -8.40 -7.86 14.74
N ALA A 39 -7.26 -8.36 14.23
CA ALA A 39 -5.94 -7.87 14.63
C ALA A 39 -5.53 -6.56 13.95
N TYR A 40 -6.05 -6.29 12.73
CA TYR A 40 -5.63 -5.17 11.89
C TYR A 40 -6.80 -4.39 11.25
N PRO A 41 -7.86 -4.01 11.98
CA PRO A 41 -9.04 -3.40 11.38
C PRO A 41 -8.75 -2.02 10.76
N GLN A 42 -7.88 -1.20 11.34
CA GLN A 42 -7.53 0.11 10.81
C GLN A 42 -6.63 -0.02 9.56
N THR A 43 -5.69 -0.95 9.57
CA THR A 43 -4.83 -1.27 8.43
C THR A 43 -5.68 -1.76 7.26
N ILE A 44 -6.59 -2.70 7.47
CA ILE A 44 -7.51 -3.20 6.44
C ILE A 44 -8.36 -2.06 5.87
N ALA A 45 -8.94 -1.21 6.72
CA ALA A 45 -9.75 -0.08 6.26
C ALA A 45 -8.93 0.96 5.48
N ALA A 46 -7.70 1.26 5.91
CA ALA A 46 -6.81 2.18 5.23
C ALA A 46 -6.36 1.63 3.86
N LEU A 47 -5.97 0.35 3.81
CA LEU A 47 -5.61 -0.34 2.57
C LEU A 47 -6.80 -0.48 1.61
N ALA A 48 -8.03 -0.71 2.11
CA ALA A 48 -9.22 -0.78 1.27
C ALA A 48 -9.52 0.56 0.58
N TYR A 49 -9.31 1.67 1.28
CA TYR A 49 -9.42 2.99 0.68
C TYR A 49 -8.34 3.22 -0.38
N ALA A 50 -7.08 2.90 -0.09
CA ALA A 50 -6.00 2.99 -1.06
C ALA A 50 -6.26 2.07 -2.28
N PHE A 51 -6.67 0.81 -2.06
CA PHE A 51 -7.05 -0.12 -3.12
C PHE A 51 -8.11 0.45 -4.07
N GLN A 52 -9.15 1.10 -3.52
CA GLN A 52 -10.18 1.77 -4.34
C GLN A 52 -9.56 2.87 -5.21
N ARG A 53 -8.70 3.72 -4.62
CA ARG A 53 -8.04 4.82 -5.34
C ARG A 53 -7.17 4.30 -6.48
N GLU A 54 -6.36 3.26 -6.24
CA GLU A 54 -5.51 2.64 -7.28
C GLU A 54 -6.31 1.94 -8.38
N THR A 55 -7.43 1.30 -8.01
CA THR A 55 -8.33 0.69 -8.99
C THR A 55 -8.97 1.76 -9.90
N ASP A 56 -9.38 2.88 -9.31
CA ASP A 56 -9.96 3.99 -10.07
C ASP A 56 -8.90 4.68 -10.94
N ALA A 57 -7.67 4.85 -10.45
CA ALA A 57 -6.56 5.40 -11.20
C ALA A 57 -6.18 4.50 -12.38
N THR A 58 -6.09 3.18 -12.17
CA THR A 58 -5.86 2.19 -13.25
C THR A 58 -6.88 2.36 -14.38
N ARG A 59 -8.17 2.39 -14.05
CA ARG A 59 -9.24 2.54 -15.05
C ARG A 59 -9.18 3.88 -15.73
N ARG A 60 -8.95 4.95 -14.98
CA ARG A 60 -8.86 6.33 -15.50
C ARG A 60 -7.71 6.48 -16.49
N TYR A 61 -6.53 5.94 -16.20
CA TYR A 61 -5.40 6.03 -17.11
C TYR A 61 -5.59 5.18 -18.37
N VAL A 62 -6.34 4.08 -18.30
CA VAL A 62 -6.76 3.35 -19.52
C VAL A 62 -7.63 4.23 -20.43
N GLU A 63 -8.62 4.91 -19.87
CA GLU A 63 -9.49 5.83 -20.63
C GLU A 63 -8.69 7.02 -21.18
N PHE A 64 -7.82 7.62 -20.39
CA PHE A 64 -6.95 8.72 -20.81
C PHE A 64 -6.02 8.32 -21.96
N ALA A 65 -5.48 7.10 -21.92
CA ALA A 65 -4.67 6.55 -23.01
C ALA A 65 -5.50 6.41 -24.30
N GLY A 66 -6.75 5.99 -24.20
CA GLY A 66 -7.68 5.90 -25.33
C GLY A 66 -7.91 7.25 -25.98
N ILE A 67 -8.21 8.30 -25.19
CA ILE A 67 -8.41 9.66 -25.69
C ILE A 67 -7.12 10.21 -26.32
N ALA A 68 -5.97 10.04 -25.66
CA ALA A 68 -4.69 10.52 -26.20
C ALA A 68 -4.38 9.88 -27.55
N LYS A 69 -4.65 8.58 -27.69
CA LYS A 69 -4.50 7.87 -28.99
C LYS A 69 -5.43 8.44 -30.06
N GLN A 70 -6.72 8.69 -29.74
CA GLN A 70 -7.70 9.26 -30.66
C GLN A 70 -7.33 10.69 -31.12
N GLU A 71 -6.74 11.48 -30.21
CA GLU A 71 -6.27 12.84 -30.50
C GLU A 71 -4.88 12.88 -31.18
N GLY A 72 -4.25 11.72 -31.45
CA GLY A 72 -2.98 11.62 -32.17
C GLY A 72 -1.72 11.66 -31.29
N TYR A 73 -1.86 11.75 -29.97
CA TYR A 73 -0.73 11.81 -29.01
C TYR A 73 -0.28 10.42 -28.58
N GLN A 74 0.43 9.70 -29.46
CA GLN A 74 0.81 8.28 -29.24
C GLN A 74 1.73 8.10 -28.05
N GLY A 75 2.70 8.99 -27.84
CA GLY A 75 3.63 8.93 -26.70
C GLY A 75 2.93 9.19 -25.37
N ILE A 76 1.96 10.12 -25.33
CA ILE A 76 1.14 10.38 -24.14
C ILE A 76 0.23 9.19 -23.86
N ALA A 77 -0.37 8.59 -24.90
CA ALA A 77 -1.16 7.38 -24.76
C ALA A 77 -0.33 6.24 -24.15
N TYR A 78 0.91 6.07 -24.60
CA TYR A 78 1.82 5.07 -24.07
C TYR A 78 2.23 5.36 -22.61
N MET A 79 2.48 6.62 -22.28
CA MET A 79 2.75 7.04 -20.92
C MET A 79 1.57 6.72 -19.99
N PHE A 80 0.33 7.04 -20.36
CA PHE A 80 -0.84 6.70 -19.58
C PHE A 80 -1.04 5.18 -19.42
N LYS A 81 -0.74 4.39 -20.47
CA LYS A 81 -0.72 2.92 -20.34
C LYS A 81 0.30 2.45 -19.31
N SER A 82 1.48 3.10 -19.23
CA SER A 82 2.48 2.74 -18.25
C SER A 82 2.04 3.06 -16.82
N PHE A 83 1.36 4.18 -16.63
CA PHE A 83 0.75 4.52 -15.34
C PHE A 83 -0.35 3.51 -14.97
N ALA A 84 -1.28 3.22 -15.87
CA ALA A 84 -2.30 2.20 -15.63
C ALA A 84 -1.70 0.84 -15.21
N ALA A 85 -0.58 0.44 -15.81
CA ALA A 85 0.12 -0.79 -15.43
C ALA A 85 0.73 -0.70 -14.03
N SER A 86 1.27 0.45 -13.64
CA SER A 86 1.79 0.72 -12.30
C SER A 86 0.70 0.68 -11.24
N GLU A 87 -0.40 1.42 -11.44
CA GLU A 87 -1.53 1.44 -10.49
C GLU A 87 -2.18 0.06 -10.36
N GLY A 88 -2.19 -0.72 -11.44
CA GLY A 88 -2.60 -2.13 -11.40
C GLY A 88 -1.73 -2.98 -10.46
N VAL A 89 -0.42 -2.71 -10.37
CA VAL A 89 0.48 -3.35 -9.41
C VAL A 89 0.15 -2.92 -7.99
N HIS A 90 -0.08 -1.63 -7.74
CA HIS A 90 -0.45 -1.11 -6.41
C HIS A 90 -1.78 -1.71 -5.94
N ALA A 91 -2.82 -1.67 -6.78
CA ALA A 91 -4.13 -2.24 -6.48
C ALA A 91 -4.04 -3.74 -6.17
N ARG A 92 -3.31 -4.52 -6.97
CA ARG A 92 -3.09 -5.94 -6.70
C ARG A 92 -2.42 -6.17 -5.35
N ASN A 93 -1.36 -5.44 -5.06
CA ASN A 93 -0.62 -5.58 -3.81
C ASN A 93 -1.50 -5.28 -2.59
N PHE A 94 -2.29 -4.20 -2.64
CA PHE A 94 -3.22 -3.86 -1.55
C PHE A 94 -4.33 -4.89 -1.40
N LYS A 95 -4.89 -5.38 -2.51
CA LYS A 95 -5.88 -6.47 -2.48
C LYS A 95 -5.35 -7.73 -1.81
N GLU A 96 -4.14 -8.15 -2.18
CA GLU A 96 -3.50 -9.33 -1.61
C GLU A 96 -3.22 -9.15 -0.11
N LEU A 97 -2.74 -7.96 0.30
CA LEU A 97 -2.52 -7.64 1.71
C LEU A 97 -3.82 -7.68 2.51
N ILE A 98 -4.87 -7.02 2.03
CA ILE A 98 -6.20 -7.04 2.67
C ILE A 98 -6.68 -8.47 2.86
N THR A 99 -6.56 -9.32 1.83
CA THR A 99 -6.98 -10.72 1.90
C THR A 99 -6.18 -11.52 2.93
N ARG A 100 -4.85 -11.34 2.96
CA ARG A 100 -3.99 -12.02 3.96
C ARG A 100 -4.28 -11.57 5.39
N LEU A 101 -4.72 -10.33 5.57
CA LEU A 101 -5.13 -9.80 6.87
C LEU A 101 -6.56 -10.19 7.26
N GLY A 102 -7.26 -11.00 6.45
CA GLY A 102 -8.62 -11.48 6.72
C GLY A 102 -9.73 -10.52 6.29
N GLY A 103 -9.40 -9.45 5.55
CA GLY A 103 -10.37 -8.51 5.00
C GLY A 103 -10.83 -8.89 3.59
N GLN A 104 -11.71 -8.05 3.03
CA GLN A 104 -12.20 -8.16 1.66
C GLN A 104 -11.92 -6.86 0.89
N ALA A 105 -11.36 -6.99 -0.32
CA ALA A 105 -11.09 -5.89 -1.23
C ALA A 105 -12.07 -5.95 -2.41
N ILE A 106 -13.19 -5.24 -2.28
CA ILE A 106 -14.24 -5.15 -3.30
C ILE A 106 -14.28 -3.71 -3.80
N PRO A 107 -13.88 -3.44 -5.06
CA PRO A 107 -13.91 -2.08 -5.59
C PRO A 107 -15.36 -1.65 -5.86
N ALA A 108 -15.69 -0.44 -5.46
CA ALA A 108 -16.97 0.19 -5.81
C ALA A 108 -16.91 0.71 -7.26
N PRO A 109 -18.01 0.66 -8.02
CA PRO A 109 -18.08 1.28 -9.34
C PRO A 109 -17.94 2.80 -9.23
N THR A 110 -16.96 3.38 -9.93
CA THR A 110 -16.77 4.83 -10.02
C THR A 110 -16.91 5.27 -11.47
N ALA A 111 -17.69 6.30 -11.70
CA ALA A 111 -17.84 6.88 -13.02
C ALA A 111 -16.57 7.67 -13.40
N ILE A 112 -15.97 7.32 -14.54
CA ILE A 112 -14.85 8.04 -15.12
C ILE A 112 -15.40 8.93 -16.24
N LYS A 113 -15.01 10.20 -16.21
CA LYS A 113 -15.39 11.19 -17.24
C LYS A 113 -14.11 11.78 -17.84
N PRO A 114 -13.52 11.13 -18.84
CA PRO A 114 -12.31 11.65 -19.48
C PRO A 114 -12.64 12.94 -20.25
N GLY A 115 -11.70 13.88 -20.20
CA GLY A 115 -11.71 15.09 -21.02
C GLY A 115 -10.80 14.94 -22.25
N THR A 116 -10.35 16.07 -22.80
CA THR A 116 -9.28 16.09 -23.80
C THR A 116 -7.96 15.61 -23.19
N THR A 117 -6.99 15.21 -24.02
CA THR A 117 -5.65 14.81 -23.56
C THR A 117 -5.03 15.84 -22.62
N LYS A 118 -5.17 17.14 -22.96
CA LYS A 118 -4.70 18.24 -22.11
C LYS A 118 -5.37 18.25 -20.74
N GLN A 119 -6.70 18.13 -20.69
CA GLN A 119 -7.46 18.09 -19.44
C GLN A 119 -7.09 16.84 -18.61
N ASN A 120 -6.92 15.71 -19.27
CA ASN A 120 -6.54 14.45 -18.64
C ASN A 120 -5.13 14.50 -18.06
N LEU A 121 -4.17 15.17 -18.71
CA LEU A 121 -2.83 15.38 -18.16
C LEU A 121 -2.84 16.27 -16.91
N ILE A 122 -3.67 17.32 -16.90
CA ILE A 122 -3.83 18.18 -15.73
C ILE A 122 -4.44 17.38 -14.58
N ALA A 123 -5.52 16.63 -14.85
CA ALA A 123 -6.15 15.78 -13.85
C ALA A 123 -5.19 14.72 -13.29
N ALA A 124 -4.38 14.10 -14.16
CA ALA A 124 -3.35 13.14 -13.72
C ALA A 124 -2.34 13.78 -12.76
N VAL A 125 -1.81 14.98 -13.07
CA VAL A 125 -0.88 15.69 -12.17
C VAL A 125 -1.53 15.98 -10.82
N ASP A 126 -2.78 16.43 -10.81
CA ASP A 126 -3.49 16.76 -9.57
C ASP A 126 -3.76 15.51 -8.74
N ASP A 127 -4.09 14.37 -9.37
CA ASP A 127 -4.26 13.08 -8.71
C ASP A 127 -2.96 12.55 -8.09
N GLU A 128 -1.84 12.62 -8.82
CA GLU A 128 -0.51 12.20 -8.29
C GLU A 128 -0.09 13.06 -7.10
N ILE A 129 -0.33 14.39 -7.16
CA ILE A 129 -0.05 15.28 -6.03
C ILE A 129 -0.92 14.93 -4.82
N ASP A 130 -2.24 14.69 -5.01
CA ASP A 130 -3.12 14.28 -3.91
C ASP A 130 -2.69 12.94 -3.32
N SER A 131 -2.29 11.98 -4.14
CA SER A 131 -1.76 10.70 -3.68
C SER A 131 -0.49 10.87 -2.84
N ILE A 132 0.45 11.72 -3.28
CA ILE A 132 1.71 11.98 -2.58
C ILE A 132 1.51 12.76 -1.29
N ASP A 133 0.70 13.83 -1.32
CA ASP A 133 0.59 14.80 -0.23
C ASP A 133 -0.51 14.44 0.78
N SER A 134 -1.47 13.61 0.40
CA SER A 134 -2.66 13.29 1.20
C SER A 134 -2.87 11.79 1.41
N LEU A 135 -3.06 11.03 0.34
CA LEU A 135 -3.50 9.64 0.40
C LEU A 135 -2.52 8.78 1.21
N TYR A 136 -1.28 8.69 0.77
CA TYR A 136 -0.30 7.81 1.39
C TYR A 136 0.13 8.23 2.79
N PRO A 137 0.38 9.52 3.09
CA PRO A 137 0.63 9.95 4.46
C PRO A 137 -0.51 9.61 5.42
N ARG A 138 -1.77 9.84 5.02
CA ARG A 138 -2.94 9.50 5.85
C ARG A 138 -3.13 7.99 6.00
N THR A 139 -2.84 7.21 4.96
CA THR A 139 -2.89 5.75 5.01
C THR A 139 -1.92 5.23 6.05
N LEU A 140 -0.65 5.67 6.01
CA LEU A 140 0.38 5.29 6.98
C LEU A 140 0.03 5.71 8.40
N GLU A 141 -0.48 6.92 8.60
CA GLU A 141 -0.87 7.40 9.93
C GLU A 141 -2.02 6.57 10.54
N ARG A 142 -3.02 6.18 9.74
CA ARG A 142 -4.10 5.30 10.19
C ARG A 142 -3.64 3.89 10.55
N MET A 143 -2.61 3.39 9.87
CA MET A 143 -2.07 2.06 10.11
C MET A 143 -1.11 2.00 11.29
N LYS A 144 -0.55 3.14 11.70
CA LYS A 144 0.48 3.26 12.71
C LYS A 144 0.17 2.58 14.06
N PRO A 145 -1.06 2.67 14.62
CA PRO A 145 -1.37 2.01 15.89
C PRO A 145 -1.27 0.49 15.86
N GLU A 146 -1.37 -0.13 14.69
CA GLU A 146 -1.37 -1.57 14.50
C GLU A 146 0.01 -2.12 14.06
N ASP A 147 0.96 -1.24 13.75
CA ASP A 147 2.38 -1.50 13.46
C ASP A 147 2.61 -2.68 12.49
N ASN A 148 1.82 -2.76 11.41
CA ASN A 148 2.00 -3.78 10.40
C ASN A 148 3.10 -3.37 9.41
N ALA A 149 4.32 -3.87 9.64
CA ALA A 149 5.51 -3.52 8.85
C ALA A 149 5.39 -3.91 7.37
N GLU A 150 4.72 -5.02 7.05
CA GLU A 150 4.53 -5.43 5.66
C GLU A 150 3.60 -4.46 4.92
N ALA A 151 2.46 -4.11 5.52
CA ALA A 151 1.52 -3.17 4.94
C ALA A 151 2.16 -1.79 4.75
N SER A 152 2.86 -1.28 5.77
CA SER A 152 3.59 -0.01 5.69
C SER A 152 4.63 0.00 4.57
N ARG A 153 5.33 -1.11 4.36
CA ARG A 153 6.31 -1.25 3.28
C ARG A 153 5.66 -1.14 1.90
N PHE A 154 4.53 -1.83 1.66
CA PHE A 154 3.85 -1.76 0.36
C PHE A 154 3.21 -0.41 0.10
N VAL A 155 2.68 0.26 1.13
CA VAL A 155 2.21 1.65 1.01
C VAL A 155 3.36 2.59 0.63
N ASN A 156 4.54 2.44 1.24
CA ASN A 156 5.72 3.24 0.88
C ASN A 156 6.21 2.93 -0.55
N PHE A 157 6.13 1.70 -1.02
CA PHE A 157 6.47 1.36 -2.41
C PHE A 157 5.59 2.09 -3.41
N ALA A 158 4.26 2.08 -3.19
CA ALA A 158 3.33 2.83 -4.02
C ALA A 158 3.64 4.33 -3.95
N TRP A 159 3.80 4.89 -2.76
CA TRP A 159 4.12 6.30 -2.56
C TRP A 159 5.38 6.77 -3.32
N GLU A 160 6.46 5.98 -3.29
CA GLU A 160 7.67 6.29 -4.05
C GLU A 160 7.45 6.15 -5.56
N SER A 161 6.59 5.23 -6.00
CA SER A 161 6.23 5.08 -7.41
C SER A 161 5.44 6.29 -7.93
N GLU A 162 4.50 6.85 -7.15
CA GLU A 162 3.77 8.07 -7.51
C GLU A 162 4.69 9.27 -7.71
N ARG A 163 5.76 9.37 -6.93
CA ARG A 163 6.77 10.42 -7.13
C ARG A 163 7.44 10.30 -8.49
N GLN A 164 7.65 9.07 -9.00
CA GLN A 164 8.19 8.87 -10.35
C GLN A 164 7.18 9.30 -11.41
N HIS A 165 5.90 8.97 -11.25
CA HIS A 165 4.84 9.42 -12.16
C HIS A 165 4.74 10.93 -12.19
N ARG A 166 4.65 11.57 -11.02
CA ARG A 166 4.66 13.03 -10.92
C ARG A 166 5.84 13.64 -11.65
N ASP A 167 7.05 13.12 -11.47
CA ASP A 167 8.26 13.68 -12.09
C ASP A 167 8.25 13.55 -13.63
N LEU A 168 7.54 12.54 -14.17
CA LEU A 168 7.33 12.40 -15.60
C LEU A 168 6.38 13.47 -16.16
N ILE A 169 5.29 13.79 -15.44
CA ILE A 169 4.20 14.64 -15.93
C ILE A 169 4.23 16.08 -15.41
N GLN A 170 4.88 16.37 -14.27
CA GLN A 170 4.91 17.73 -13.72
C GLN A 170 5.56 18.76 -14.65
N LYS A 171 6.46 18.32 -15.52
CA LYS A 171 7.06 19.18 -16.55
C LYS A 171 5.98 19.75 -17.47
N ILE A 172 4.90 19.00 -17.71
CA ILE A 172 3.76 19.38 -18.52
C ILE A 172 2.98 20.53 -17.87
N ARG A 173 2.79 20.48 -16.54
CA ARG A 173 2.08 21.52 -15.78
C ARG A 173 2.79 22.86 -15.74
N ARG A 174 4.14 22.87 -15.81
CA ARG A 174 4.95 24.10 -15.77
C ARG A 174 4.83 24.96 -17.03
N TYR A 175 4.27 24.40 -18.12
CA TYR A 175 4.14 25.11 -19.36
C TYR A 175 2.76 25.77 -19.47
N SER A 176 2.78 27.02 -19.98
CA SER A 176 1.56 27.75 -20.32
C SER A 176 0.63 26.89 -21.20
N PRO A 177 -0.69 27.03 -21.09
CA PRO A 177 -1.63 26.42 -22.01
C PRO A 177 -1.29 26.61 -23.50
N LEU A 178 -0.64 27.73 -23.84
CA LEU A 178 -0.16 28.02 -25.20
C LEU A 178 1.03 27.16 -25.63
N MET A 179 1.71 26.52 -24.69
CA MET A 179 2.88 25.65 -24.95
C MET A 179 2.52 24.17 -24.96
N PHE A 180 1.24 23.81 -24.71
CA PHE A 180 0.82 22.42 -24.59
C PHE A 180 1.22 21.59 -25.80
N GLU A 181 0.91 22.04 -27.02
CA GLU A 181 1.23 21.33 -28.26
C GLU A 181 2.74 21.04 -28.38
N LYS A 182 3.57 22.00 -27.99
CA LYS A 182 5.02 21.86 -28.05
C LYS A 182 5.53 20.83 -27.06
N VAL A 183 4.91 20.78 -25.86
CA VAL A 183 5.25 19.82 -24.81
C VAL A 183 4.75 18.43 -25.17
N ALA A 184 3.51 18.32 -25.63
CA ALA A 184 2.90 17.07 -26.09
C ALA A 184 3.76 16.44 -27.19
N LYS A 185 4.13 17.22 -28.21
CA LYS A 185 5.04 16.79 -29.26
C LYS A 185 6.42 16.35 -28.74
N ALA A 186 6.99 17.10 -27.77
CA ALA A 186 8.26 16.73 -27.18
C ALA A 186 8.20 15.44 -26.35
N ILE A 187 7.04 15.11 -25.78
CA ILE A 187 6.82 13.82 -25.10
C ILE A 187 6.71 12.72 -26.16
N ASP A 188 5.89 12.90 -27.17
CA ASP A 188 5.70 11.95 -28.27
C ASP A 188 7.04 11.59 -28.95
N GLU A 189 7.87 12.58 -29.23
CA GLU A 189 9.18 12.39 -29.89
C GLU A 189 10.24 11.72 -28.97
N LYS A 190 10.09 11.84 -27.65
CA LYS A 190 11.03 11.31 -26.66
C LYS A 190 10.60 10.01 -26.03
N THR A 191 9.41 9.53 -26.35
CA THR A 191 8.86 8.34 -25.70
C THR A 191 9.63 7.10 -26.09
N GLY A 192 10.51 6.69 -25.19
CA GLY A 192 11.15 5.37 -25.21
C GLY A 192 10.19 4.28 -24.74
N LEU A 193 10.72 3.10 -24.50
CA LEU A 193 9.97 2.01 -23.88
C LEU A 193 9.70 2.32 -22.40
N TYR A 194 8.59 1.83 -21.88
CA TYR A 194 8.29 1.83 -20.45
C TYR A 194 8.35 0.42 -19.89
N PHE A 195 8.93 0.31 -18.69
CA PHE A 195 9.04 -0.92 -17.91
C PHE A 195 8.48 -0.68 -16.52
N VAL A 196 7.63 -1.59 -16.04
CA VAL A 196 6.99 -1.51 -14.73
C VAL A 196 7.43 -2.67 -13.86
N CYS A 197 7.93 -2.37 -12.67
CA CYS A 197 8.30 -3.35 -11.66
C CYS A 197 7.06 -4.04 -11.11
N GLN A 198 6.95 -5.35 -11.30
CA GLN A 198 5.79 -6.14 -10.86
C GLN A 198 5.71 -6.33 -9.34
N ASN A 199 6.70 -5.85 -8.59
CA ASN A 199 6.66 -5.86 -7.12
C ASN A 199 6.19 -4.54 -6.52
N CYS A 200 6.56 -3.38 -7.09
CA CYS A 200 6.30 -2.09 -6.46
C CYS A 200 5.69 -1.01 -7.35
N GLY A 201 5.46 -1.28 -8.65
CA GLY A 201 4.93 -0.30 -9.59
C GLY A 201 5.98 0.65 -10.19
N SER A 202 7.23 0.68 -9.69
CA SER A 202 8.27 1.57 -10.25
C SER A 202 8.26 1.57 -11.77
N THR A 203 8.07 2.76 -12.38
CA THR A 203 7.94 2.95 -13.83
C THR A 203 9.17 3.67 -14.39
N LEU A 204 9.91 3.01 -15.29
CA LEU A 204 11.17 3.50 -15.84
C LEU A 204 11.23 3.30 -17.36
N ASN A 205 12.06 4.10 -18.04
CA ASN A 205 12.29 3.97 -19.50
C ASN A 205 13.32 2.89 -19.87
N LYS A 206 13.98 2.31 -18.88
CA LYS A 206 14.89 1.16 -19.04
C LYS A 206 14.89 0.31 -17.78
N VAL A 207 15.12 -0.98 -17.94
CA VAL A 207 15.29 -1.88 -16.80
C VAL A 207 16.53 -1.45 -16.01
N PRO A 208 16.41 -1.22 -14.68
CA PRO A 208 17.52 -0.79 -13.84
C PRO A 208 18.50 -1.95 -13.58
N SER A 209 19.76 -1.62 -13.31
CA SER A 209 20.78 -2.57 -12.89
C SER A 209 21.55 -1.99 -11.71
N PRO A 210 21.86 -2.76 -10.66
CA PRO A 210 21.60 -4.20 -10.53
C PRO A 210 20.20 -4.53 -9.95
N LYS A 211 19.41 -3.53 -9.50
CA LYS A 211 18.15 -3.73 -8.78
C LYS A 211 17.19 -2.56 -8.93
N CYS A 212 15.92 -2.82 -8.61
CA CYS A 212 14.88 -1.79 -8.55
C CYS A 212 15.25 -0.69 -7.52
N PRO A 213 15.17 0.61 -7.87
CA PRO A 213 15.52 1.70 -6.97
C PRO A 213 14.54 1.87 -5.79
N ILE A 214 13.31 1.36 -5.90
CA ILE A 214 12.30 1.46 -4.84
C ILE A 214 12.33 0.24 -3.93
N CYS A 215 12.12 -0.96 -4.48
CA CYS A 215 11.89 -2.17 -3.69
C CYS A 215 13.07 -3.15 -3.66
N ALA A 216 14.19 -2.80 -4.28
CA ALA A 216 15.40 -3.60 -4.41
C ALA A 216 15.20 -4.98 -5.07
N SER A 217 14.06 -5.23 -5.73
CA SER A 217 13.85 -6.45 -6.53
C SER A 217 14.81 -6.53 -7.70
N ALA A 218 15.10 -7.76 -8.14
CA ALA A 218 15.94 -8.03 -9.29
C ALA A 218 15.33 -7.47 -10.60
N PRO A 219 16.16 -7.16 -11.62
CA PRO A 219 15.74 -6.58 -12.89
C PRO A 219 14.65 -7.36 -13.62
N GLU A 220 14.62 -8.69 -13.47
CA GLU A 220 13.65 -9.62 -14.08
C GLU A 220 12.20 -9.37 -13.60
N ARG A 221 12.02 -8.60 -12.53
CA ARG A 221 10.70 -8.16 -12.06
C ARG A 221 10.12 -7.02 -12.89
N TYR A 222 10.89 -6.42 -13.79
CA TYR A 222 10.37 -5.41 -14.69
C TYR A 222 9.76 -6.05 -15.94
N GLN A 223 8.55 -5.64 -16.26
CA GLN A 223 7.87 -6.02 -17.50
C GLN A 223 7.72 -4.80 -18.40
N GLN A 224 8.00 -4.99 -19.67
CA GLN A 224 7.75 -3.97 -20.67
C GLN A 224 6.26 -3.76 -20.85
N VAL A 225 5.82 -2.52 -20.82
CA VAL A 225 4.44 -2.15 -21.18
C VAL A 225 4.28 -2.30 -22.68
N PRO A 226 3.21 -2.97 -23.17
CA PRO A 226 2.98 -3.09 -24.60
C PRO A 226 2.79 -1.72 -25.28
N VAL A 227 3.57 -1.48 -26.32
CA VAL A 227 3.45 -0.26 -27.13
C VAL A 227 2.05 -0.21 -27.74
N PRO A 228 1.36 0.93 -27.73
CA PRO A 228 0.09 1.07 -28.42
C PRO A 228 0.26 0.77 -29.92
N GLY A 229 -0.52 -0.17 -30.43
CA GLY A 229 -0.59 -0.45 -31.88
C GLY A 229 -1.34 0.65 -32.62
#